data_4ff28066cb524728dfdf02b0dcb180eb
#
_entry.id   4ff28066cb524728dfdf02b0dcb180eb
#
_cell.length_a   1.000
_cell.length_b   1.000
_cell.length_c   1.000
_cell.angle_alpha   90.00
_cell.angle_beta   90.00
_cell.angle_gamma   90.00
#
_symmetry.space_group_name_H-M   'P 1'
#
loop_
_entity.id
_entity.type
_entity.pdbx_description
1 polymer ?
#
loop_
_entity_poly.entity_id
_entity_poly.type
_entity_poly.pdbx_seq_one_letter_code
_entity_poly.pdbx_strand_id
1 'polypeptide(L)'
;ALSKQMVTSLITIAKETKTDVEEPIYLYDRPIYRFRENTALAFLEAHLFRYSKEQYEKEQDRIQVYCAKNPKEEVDFAAQKIRNLARTRGYRYQEIAIIASDLNTYGNQIEKIFGEYQIPIFMDHKRSILLNSFVEYVRSLLAMVEQNFSYESVFRYLRTGLTGFSDEEIDIVENYVIALGIRGYKKWQEKWIRRARGMEETELERINDIKERFLIQVEDVTMVLTKRNKTVSEVTKALYDFLVKEELQKKVKEYEIRFGNDGELALEKEYGQVY
;
A
#
# COMPACT_ATOMS: atom_id res chain seq x y z
N ALA A 1 -3.55 6.80 -30.33
CA ALA A 1 -3.94 5.41 -30.50
C ALA A 1 -5.19 5.04 -29.67
N LEU A 2 -5.18 5.25 -28.32
CA LEU A 2 -6.31 4.89 -27.44
C LEU A 2 -7.62 5.63 -27.80
N SER A 3 -7.58 6.94 -28.06
CA SER A 3 -8.78 7.71 -28.40
C SER A 3 -9.43 7.23 -29.72
N LYS A 4 -8.63 6.87 -30.73
CA LYS A 4 -9.16 6.30 -31.97
C LYS A 4 -9.83 4.95 -31.74
N GLN A 5 -9.20 4.11 -30.92
CA GLN A 5 -9.72 2.79 -30.56
C GLN A 5 -11.05 2.90 -29.80
N MET A 6 -11.13 3.84 -28.85
CA MET A 6 -12.37 4.13 -28.10
C MET A 6 -13.49 4.58 -29.04
N VAL A 7 -13.24 5.53 -29.95
CA VAL A 7 -14.23 6.00 -30.94
C VAL A 7 -14.70 4.84 -31.84
N THR A 8 -13.77 4.01 -32.31
CA THR A 8 -14.13 2.84 -33.13
C THR A 8 -15.02 1.87 -32.35
N SER A 9 -14.69 1.58 -31.08
CA SER A 9 -15.52 0.72 -30.23
C SER A 9 -16.93 1.29 -30.02
N LEU A 10 -17.04 2.58 -29.75
CA LEU A 10 -18.36 3.24 -29.59
C LEU A 10 -19.20 3.17 -30.87
N ILE A 11 -18.60 3.40 -32.03
CA ILE A 11 -19.29 3.28 -33.33
C ILE A 11 -19.74 1.82 -33.56
N THR A 12 -18.93 0.83 -33.19
CA THR A 12 -19.28 -0.57 -33.31
C THR A 12 -20.49 -0.92 -32.44
N ILE A 13 -20.47 -0.51 -31.16
CA ILE A 13 -21.58 -0.71 -30.23
C ILE A 13 -22.86 -0.03 -30.74
N ALA A 14 -22.76 1.21 -31.24
CA ALA A 14 -23.91 1.92 -31.80
C ALA A 14 -24.54 1.16 -32.98
N LYS A 15 -23.71 0.58 -33.88
CA LYS A 15 -24.18 -0.26 -35.00
C LYS A 15 -24.87 -1.53 -34.51
N GLU A 16 -24.30 -2.21 -33.52
CA GLU A 16 -24.88 -3.44 -32.94
C GLU A 16 -26.23 -3.18 -32.26
N THR A 17 -26.34 -2.05 -31.57
CA THR A 17 -27.56 -1.63 -30.85
C THR A 17 -28.55 -0.88 -31.75
N LYS A 18 -28.22 -0.68 -33.05
CA LYS A 18 -29.02 0.11 -33.98
C LYS A 18 -29.32 1.53 -33.50
N THR A 19 -28.35 2.14 -32.83
CA THR A 19 -28.44 3.52 -32.34
C THR A 19 -27.89 4.46 -33.44
N ASP A 20 -28.63 5.51 -33.77
CA ASP A 20 -28.18 6.50 -34.71
C ASP A 20 -27.01 7.31 -34.16
N VAL A 21 -26.00 7.54 -34.97
CA VAL A 21 -24.83 8.33 -34.64
C VAL A 21 -24.88 9.60 -35.49
N GLU A 22 -24.98 10.74 -34.81
CA GLU A 22 -24.96 12.05 -35.50
C GLU A 22 -23.56 12.36 -36.04
N GLU A 23 -23.51 13.29 -36.99
CA GLU A 23 -22.25 13.77 -37.54
C GLU A 23 -21.37 14.38 -36.42
N PRO A 24 -20.06 14.12 -36.43
CA PRO A 24 -19.19 14.58 -35.35
C PRO A 24 -19.05 16.10 -35.35
N ILE A 25 -19.19 16.70 -34.18
CA ILE A 25 -18.93 18.13 -33.98
C ILE A 25 -17.42 18.31 -33.72
N TYR A 26 -16.76 19.03 -34.58
CA TYR A 26 -15.33 19.30 -34.47
C TYR A 26 -15.08 20.66 -33.80
N LEU A 27 -14.40 20.66 -32.65
CA LEU A 27 -14.05 21.87 -31.90
C LEU A 27 -12.66 22.36 -32.34
N TYR A 28 -12.59 22.94 -33.53
CA TYR A 28 -11.32 23.40 -34.13
C TYR A 28 -11.00 24.88 -33.94
N ASP A 29 -11.77 25.61 -33.12
CA ASP A 29 -11.48 27.01 -32.83
C ASP A 29 -10.08 27.19 -32.28
N ARG A 30 -9.26 27.98 -32.95
CA ARG A 30 -7.91 28.31 -32.51
C ARG A 30 -7.77 29.80 -32.22
N PRO A 31 -7.08 30.19 -31.14
CA PRO A 31 -6.53 29.32 -30.09
C PRO A 31 -7.65 28.60 -29.29
N ILE A 32 -7.38 27.37 -28.88
CA ILE A 32 -8.32 26.60 -28.02
C ILE A 32 -8.73 27.46 -26.83
N TYR A 33 -10.01 27.50 -26.52
CA TYR A 33 -10.61 28.36 -25.50
C TYR A 33 -9.81 28.42 -24.18
N ARG A 34 -9.37 27.27 -23.66
CA ARG A 34 -8.60 27.16 -22.40
C ARG A 34 -7.23 27.87 -22.46
N PHE A 35 -6.68 28.12 -23.63
CA PHE A 35 -5.36 28.76 -23.83
C PHE A 35 -5.44 30.14 -24.47
N ARG A 36 -6.60 30.76 -24.56
CA ARG A 36 -6.77 32.10 -25.21
C ARG A 36 -5.86 33.14 -24.60
N GLU A 37 -5.67 33.11 -23.29
CA GLU A 37 -4.81 34.05 -22.55
C GLU A 37 -3.35 33.60 -22.43
N ASN A 38 -3.04 32.40 -22.94
CA ASN A 38 -1.68 31.83 -22.88
C ASN A 38 -1.26 31.28 -24.21
N THR A 39 -0.79 32.22 -25.08
CA THR A 39 -0.41 31.91 -26.46
C THR A 39 0.78 30.93 -26.55
N ALA A 40 1.68 30.92 -25.55
CA ALA A 40 2.79 29.97 -25.50
C ALA A 40 2.30 28.53 -25.26
N LEU A 41 1.33 28.32 -24.35
CA LEU A 41 0.72 27.01 -24.16
C LEU A 41 -0.15 26.57 -25.32
N ALA A 42 -0.86 27.53 -25.98
CA ALA A 42 -1.61 27.26 -27.21
C ALA A 42 -0.69 26.77 -28.33
N PHE A 43 0.47 27.39 -28.46
CA PHE A 43 1.49 26.99 -29.43
C PHE A 43 2.05 25.62 -29.12
N LEU A 44 2.42 25.39 -27.87
CA LEU A 44 2.93 24.09 -27.40
C LEU A 44 1.91 22.96 -27.66
N GLU A 45 0.64 23.18 -27.35
CA GLU A 45 -0.43 22.20 -27.62
C GLU A 45 -0.57 21.88 -29.11
N ALA A 46 -0.46 22.92 -29.96
CA ALA A 46 -0.61 22.76 -31.39
C ALA A 46 0.57 22.01 -32.06
N HIS A 47 1.78 22.10 -31.53
CA HIS A 47 3.00 21.64 -32.19
C HIS A 47 3.74 20.50 -31.46
N LEU A 48 3.56 20.35 -30.17
CA LEU A 48 4.25 19.30 -29.38
C LEU A 48 3.91 17.91 -29.92
N PHE A 49 4.93 17.08 -30.15
CA PHE A 49 4.85 15.73 -30.73
C PHE A 49 4.20 15.59 -32.10
N ARG A 50 4.07 16.70 -32.85
CA ARG A 50 3.48 16.72 -34.22
C ARG A 50 4.51 16.89 -35.32
N TYR A 51 5.80 16.76 -35.00
CA TYR A 51 6.91 16.93 -35.94
C TYR A 51 6.91 18.29 -36.66
N SER A 52 6.31 19.33 -36.04
CA SER A 52 6.34 20.67 -36.55
C SER A 52 7.74 21.27 -36.47
N LYS A 53 8.17 22.00 -37.50
CA LYS A 53 9.42 22.75 -37.48
C LYS A 53 9.20 24.21 -37.04
N GLU A 54 7.97 24.61 -36.75
CA GLU A 54 7.66 25.95 -36.33
C GLU A 54 8.21 26.23 -34.93
N GLN A 55 8.66 27.47 -34.72
CA GLN A 55 9.22 27.95 -33.47
C GLN A 55 8.34 29.07 -32.92
N TYR A 56 8.26 29.14 -31.60
CA TYR A 56 7.55 30.23 -30.93
C TYR A 56 8.49 31.44 -30.81
N GLU A 57 8.23 32.49 -31.56
CA GLU A 57 9.13 33.64 -31.67
C GLU A 57 8.88 34.74 -30.61
N LYS A 58 7.77 34.67 -29.87
CA LYS A 58 7.44 35.69 -28.85
C LYS A 58 8.12 35.40 -27.55
N GLU A 59 8.52 36.44 -26.82
CA GLU A 59 8.97 36.28 -25.43
C GLU A 59 7.87 35.67 -24.57
N GLN A 60 8.24 34.77 -23.67
CA GLN A 60 7.31 34.10 -22.79
C GLN A 60 7.99 33.75 -21.42
N ASP A 61 7.22 33.85 -20.35
CA ASP A 61 7.61 33.47 -18.97
C ASP A 61 6.74 32.35 -18.38
N ARG A 62 5.81 31.81 -19.18
CA ARG A 62 4.79 30.84 -18.74
C ARG A 62 5.27 29.42 -18.72
N ILE A 63 6.22 29.10 -19.60
CA ILE A 63 6.77 27.75 -19.72
C ILE A 63 8.25 27.82 -19.33
N GLN A 64 8.61 26.98 -18.34
CA GLN A 64 9.99 26.87 -17.87
C GLN A 64 10.39 25.42 -17.87
N VAL A 65 11.62 25.13 -18.25
CA VAL A 65 12.22 23.80 -18.18
C VAL A 65 13.35 23.85 -17.17
N TYR A 66 13.32 22.95 -16.23
CA TYR A 66 14.36 22.79 -15.22
C TYR A 66 14.95 21.39 -15.32
N CYS A 67 16.27 21.28 -15.24
CA CYS A 67 16.99 20.02 -15.23
C CYS A 67 17.66 19.85 -13.86
N ALA A 68 17.16 18.89 -13.09
CA ALA A 68 17.70 18.53 -11.79
C ALA A 68 18.76 17.44 -11.91
N LYS A 69 19.65 17.32 -10.93
CA LYS A 69 20.69 16.26 -10.88
C LYS A 69 20.12 14.90 -10.44
N ASN A 70 19.05 14.93 -9.67
CA ASN A 70 18.41 13.74 -9.12
C ASN A 70 16.94 14.05 -8.76
N PRO A 71 16.11 13.01 -8.52
CA PRO A 71 14.70 13.18 -8.21
C PRO A 71 14.42 14.02 -6.95
N LYS A 72 15.30 13.97 -5.96
CA LYS A 72 15.15 14.78 -4.74
C LYS A 72 15.28 16.28 -5.03
N GLU A 73 16.28 16.65 -5.84
CA GLU A 73 16.49 18.06 -6.24
C GLU A 73 15.33 18.56 -7.12
N GLU A 74 14.76 17.69 -7.95
CA GLU A 74 13.59 18.00 -8.78
C GLU A 74 12.36 18.33 -7.93
N VAL A 75 12.09 17.51 -6.91
CA VAL A 75 10.99 17.74 -5.96
C VAL A 75 11.22 18.98 -5.10
N ASP A 76 12.45 19.20 -4.64
CA ASP A 76 12.81 20.39 -3.86
C ASP A 76 12.62 21.68 -4.66
N PHE A 77 13.07 21.69 -5.91
CA PHE A 77 12.81 22.82 -6.84
C PHE A 77 11.31 23.08 -7.03
N ALA A 78 10.52 22.01 -7.23
CA ALA A 78 9.08 22.14 -7.36
C ALA A 78 8.44 22.74 -6.09
N ALA A 79 8.85 22.29 -4.91
CA ALA A 79 8.38 22.82 -3.62
C ALA A 79 8.70 24.31 -3.45
N GLN A 80 9.95 24.71 -3.76
CA GLN A 80 10.35 26.11 -3.74
C GLN A 80 9.54 26.96 -4.69
N LYS A 81 9.30 26.45 -5.92
CA LYS A 81 8.51 27.15 -6.93
C LYS A 81 7.07 27.34 -6.50
N ILE A 82 6.45 26.31 -5.93
CA ILE A 82 5.07 26.36 -5.41
C ILE A 82 4.96 27.39 -4.29
N ARG A 83 5.88 27.37 -3.31
CA ARG A 83 5.88 28.38 -2.23
C ARG A 83 6.06 29.79 -2.77
N ASN A 84 6.92 29.96 -3.75
CA ASN A 84 7.12 31.26 -4.39
C ASN A 84 5.82 31.73 -5.08
N LEU A 85 5.17 30.89 -5.86
CA LEU A 85 3.90 31.21 -6.51
C LEU A 85 2.82 31.59 -5.51
N ALA A 86 2.67 30.83 -4.42
CA ALA A 86 1.70 31.12 -3.38
C ALA A 86 1.99 32.47 -2.68
N ARG A 87 3.27 32.77 -2.37
CA ARG A 87 3.66 33.99 -1.64
C ARG A 87 3.69 35.24 -2.49
N THR A 88 4.10 35.13 -3.75
CA THR A 88 4.36 36.31 -4.59
C THR A 88 3.27 36.60 -5.60
N ARG A 89 2.54 35.56 -6.04
CA ARG A 89 1.48 35.69 -7.04
C ARG A 89 0.08 35.37 -6.50
N GLY A 90 -0.05 35.02 -5.21
CA GLY A 90 -1.34 34.77 -4.55
C GLY A 90 -2.05 33.50 -4.97
N TYR A 91 -1.34 32.55 -5.61
CA TYR A 91 -1.94 31.25 -5.94
C TYR A 91 -2.29 30.47 -4.66
N ARG A 92 -3.46 29.85 -4.65
CA ARG A 92 -3.83 28.88 -3.62
C ARG A 92 -3.24 27.52 -3.96
N TYR A 93 -2.83 26.75 -2.97
CA TYR A 93 -2.27 25.41 -3.20
C TYR A 93 -3.18 24.49 -4.02
N GLN A 94 -4.49 24.58 -3.83
CA GLN A 94 -5.49 23.82 -4.60
C GLN A 94 -5.56 24.18 -6.11
N GLU A 95 -4.93 25.28 -6.53
CA GLU A 95 -4.86 25.71 -7.93
C GLU A 95 -3.60 25.20 -8.62
N ILE A 96 -2.72 24.52 -7.90
CA ILE A 96 -1.45 24.01 -8.40
C ILE A 96 -1.51 22.49 -8.47
N ALA A 97 -1.17 21.92 -9.61
CA ALA A 97 -1.09 20.49 -9.82
C ALA A 97 0.32 20.07 -10.22
N ILE A 98 0.74 18.91 -9.72
CA ILE A 98 1.97 18.23 -10.13
C ILE A 98 1.58 16.95 -10.83
N ILE A 99 2.17 16.68 -11.98
CA ILE A 99 1.96 15.46 -12.74
C ILE A 99 3.31 14.75 -12.81
N ALA A 100 3.36 13.55 -12.23
CA ALA A 100 4.52 12.67 -12.30
C ALA A 100 4.17 11.39 -13.04
N SER A 101 5.10 10.88 -13.85
CA SER A 101 4.91 9.64 -14.60
C SER A 101 5.02 8.40 -13.72
N ASP A 102 5.77 8.48 -12.61
CA ASP A 102 6.00 7.38 -11.67
C ASP A 102 5.98 7.87 -10.23
N LEU A 103 4.84 7.66 -9.57
CA LEU A 103 4.67 8.01 -8.16
C LEU A 103 5.42 7.05 -7.20
N ASN A 104 5.83 5.86 -7.65
CA ASN A 104 6.63 4.98 -6.80
C ASN A 104 8.02 5.58 -6.55
N THR A 105 8.59 6.23 -7.56
CA THR A 105 9.88 6.91 -7.43
C THR A 105 9.78 8.23 -6.68
N TYR A 106 8.73 9.02 -6.95
CA TYR A 106 8.63 10.39 -6.44
C TYR A 106 7.80 10.53 -5.15
N GLY A 107 6.85 9.62 -4.88
CA GLY A 107 5.84 9.79 -3.83
C GLY A 107 6.44 10.06 -2.45
N ASN A 108 7.35 9.21 -1.99
CA ASN A 108 8.01 9.38 -0.68
C ASN A 108 8.82 10.68 -0.58
N GLN A 109 9.47 11.10 -1.70
CA GLN A 109 10.23 12.35 -1.74
C GLN A 109 9.30 13.56 -1.66
N ILE A 110 8.16 13.49 -2.35
CA ILE A 110 7.14 14.55 -2.33
C ILE A 110 6.55 14.68 -0.92
N GLU A 111 6.11 13.58 -0.31
CA GLU A 111 5.55 13.62 1.06
C GLU A 111 6.53 14.23 2.05
N LYS A 112 7.79 13.81 2.03
CA LYS A 112 8.82 14.31 2.93
C LYS A 112 9.13 15.79 2.71
N ILE A 113 9.50 16.17 1.47
CA ILE A 113 9.95 17.51 1.14
C ILE A 113 8.81 18.51 1.27
N PHE A 114 7.61 18.17 0.81
CA PHE A 114 6.45 19.06 0.94
C PHE A 114 6.02 19.22 2.40
N GLY A 115 6.18 18.18 3.23
CA GLY A 115 6.02 18.30 4.68
C GLY A 115 7.02 19.28 5.30
N GLU A 116 8.29 19.22 4.94
CA GLU A 116 9.33 20.16 5.38
C GLU A 116 9.01 21.60 4.97
N TYR A 117 8.47 21.80 3.77
CA TYR A 117 8.02 23.11 3.27
C TYR A 117 6.63 23.52 3.76
N GLN A 118 5.92 22.68 4.50
CA GLN A 118 4.53 22.90 4.96
C GLN A 118 3.56 23.16 3.80
N ILE A 119 3.74 22.45 2.70
CA ILE A 119 2.86 22.51 1.53
C ILE A 119 1.82 21.41 1.69
N PRO A 120 0.51 21.73 1.83
CA PRO A 120 -0.53 20.71 1.87
C PRO A 120 -0.65 20.02 0.52
N ILE A 121 -0.67 18.69 0.51
CA ILE A 121 -0.78 17.90 -0.71
C ILE A 121 -1.92 16.89 -0.62
N PHE A 122 -2.52 16.62 -1.78
CA PHE A 122 -3.29 15.41 -2.02
C PHE A 122 -2.56 14.60 -3.10
N MET A 123 -2.28 13.34 -2.82
CA MET A 123 -1.59 12.45 -3.74
C MET A 123 -2.48 11.27 -4.09
N ASP A 124 -2.87 11.17 -5.36
CA ASP A 124 -3.67 10.06 -5.88
C ASP A 124 -2.76 8.90 -6.28
N HIS A 125 -2.38 8.07 -5.30
CA HIS A 125 -1.63 6.86 -5.57
C HIS A 125 -2.11 5.69 -4.70
N LYS A 126 -1.89 4.49 -5.21
CA LYS A 126 -2.17 3.26 -4.47
C LYS A 126 -0.99 2.98 -3.54
N ARG A 127 -1.25 2.95 -2.25
CA ARG A 127 -0.27 2.47 -1.27
C ARG A 127 -0.33 0.95 -1.18
N SER A 128 0.83 0.33 -1.02
CA SER A 128 0.90 -1.10 -0.75
C SER A 128 0.46 -1.38 0.68
N ILE A 129 -0.50 -2.27 0.86
CA ILE A 129 -0.94 -2.72 2.19
C ILE A 129 -0.14 -3.92 2.71
N LEU A 130 0.92 -4.33 2.00
CA LEU A 130 1.70 -5.53 2.36
C LEU A 130 2.42 -5.42 3.71
N LEU A 131 2.63 -4.22 4.22
CA LEU A 131 3.22 -3.96 5.54
C LEU A 131 2.17 -3.78 6.64
N ASN A 132 0.89 -3.84 6.30
CA ASN A 132 -0.17 -3.78 7.29
C ASN A 132 -0.17 -5.03 8.17
N SER A 133 -0.32 -4.85 9.48
CA SER A 133 -0.26 -5.96 10.45
C SER A 133 -1.29 -7.05 10.18
N PHE A 134 -2.49 -6.70 9.71
CA PHE A 134 -3.50 -7.71 9.35
C PHE A 134 -3.09 -8.53 8.13
N VAL A 135 -2.59 -7.87 7.09
CA VAL A 135 -2.10 -8.57 5.89
C VAL A 135 -0.91 -9.47 6.26
N GLU A 136 -0.02 -8.96 7.10
CA GLU A 136 1.13 -9.73 7.58
C GLU A 136 0.70 -10.92 8.47
N TYR A 137 -0.33 -10.75 9.28
CA TYR A 137 -0.89 -11.83 10.10
C TYR A 137 -1.36 -13.01 9.24
N VAL A 138 -2.14 -12.72 8.18
CA VAL A 138 -2.61 -13.77 7.27
C VAL A 138 -1.46 -14.40 6.48
N ARG A 139 -0.56 -13.58 5.96
CA ARG A 139 0.59 -14.06 5.17
C ARG A 139 1.56 -14.90 6.00
N SER A 140 1.86 -14.48 7.21
CA SER A 140 2.75 -15.21 8.10
C SER A 140 2.13 -16.52 8.60
N LEU A 141 0.81 -16.56 8.86
CA LEU A 141 0.08 -17.79 9.13
C LEU A 141 0.22 -18.81 8.00
N LEU A 142 -0.01 -18.39 6.76
CA LEU A 142 0.14 -19.27 5.59
C LEU A 142 1.59 -19.73 5.42
N ALA A 143 2.55 -18.81 5.55
CA ALA A 143 3.98 -19.13 5.47
C ALA A 143 4.42 -20.09 6.59
N MET A 144 3.87 -19.95 7.80
CA MET A 144 4.17 -20.83 8.92
C MET A 144 3.81 -22.29 8.63
N VAL A 145 2.65 -22.53 8.04
CA VAL A 145 2.24 -23.88 7.64
C VAL A 145 3.05 -24.39 6.46
N GLU A 146 3.27 -23.54 5.43
CA GLU A 146 4.07 -23.89 4.25
C GLU A 146 5.52 -24.25 4.60
N GLN A 147 6.13 -23.50 5.51
CA GLN A 147 7.51 -23.68 5.97
C GLN A 147 7.63 -24.66 7.15
N ASN A 148 6.58 -25.46 7.39
CA ASN A 148 6.55 -26.46 8.44
C ASN A 148 6.97 -25.90 9.81
N PHE A 149 6.40 -24.78 10.25
CA PHE A 149 6.68 -24.15 11.53
C PHE A 149 8.17 -23.85 11.72
N SER A 150 8.81 -23.23 10.73
CA SER A 150 10.17 -22.73 10.86
C SER A 150 10.23 -21.62 11.92
N TYR A 151 11.41 -21.42 12.50
CA TYR A 151 11.62 -20.36 13.50
C TYR A 151 11.15 -19.00 12.97
N GLU A 152 11.62 -18.61 11.80
CA GLU A 152 11.31 -17.31 11.21
C GLU A 152 9.81 -17.13 10.95
N SER A 153 9.13 -18.18 10.46
CA SER A 153 7.71 -18.08 10.12
C SER A 153 6.80 -18.02 11.36
N VAL A 154 7.13 -18.76 12.43
CA VAL A 154 6.37 -18.75 13.67
C VAL A 154 6.51 -17.39 14.37
N PHE A 155 7.71 -16.88 14.56
CA PHE A 155 7.90 -15.61 15.26
C PHE A 155 7.49 -14.40 14.43
N ARG A 156 7.55 -14.50 13.11
CA ARG A 156 6.93 -13.53 12.23
C ARG A 156 5.41 -13.44 12.44
N TYR A 157 4.72 -14.57 12.59
CA TYR A 157 3.31 -14.62 12.92
C TYR A 157 3.02 -14.05 14.32
N LEU A 158 3.72 -14.54 15.35
CA LEU A 158 3.52 -14.12 16.72
C LEU A 158 3.72 -12.60 16.92
N ARG A 159 4.71 -12.00 16.25
CA ARG A 159 5.06 -10.58 16.37
C ARG A 159 4.21 -9.62 15.53
N THR A 160 3.12 -10.10 14.94
CA THR A 160 2.19 -9.21 14.19
C THR A 160 1.39 -8.25 15.07
N GLY A 161 1.37 -8.49 16.39
CA GLY A 161 0.59 -7.72 17.36
C GLY A 161 -0.90 -8.08 17.40
N LEU A 162 -1.33 -9.07 16.60
CA LEU A 162 -2.74 -9.47 16.48
C LEU A 162 -3.04 -10.84 17.09
N THR A 163 -2.01 -11.57 17.51
CA THR A 163 -2.12 -12.93 18.04
C THR A 163 -2.69 -13.01 19.46
N GLY A 164 -2.66 -11.90 20.21
CA GLY A 164 -3.12 -11.85 21.61
C GLY A 164 -2.07 -12.31 22.64
N PHE A 165 -0.85 -12.63 22.21
CA PHE A 165 0.30 -12.86 23.08
C PHE A 165 1.03 -11.55 23.35
N SER A 166 1.51 -11.38 24.60
CA SER A 166 2.35 -10.23 24.95
C SER A 166 3.77 -10.41 24.40
N ASP A 167 4.49 -9.29 24.22
CA ASP A 167 5.88 -9.32 23.77
C ASP A 167 6.77 -10.15 24.73
N GLU A 168 6.51 -10.08 26.05
CA GLU A 168 7.22 -10.89 27.06
C GLU A 168 6.99 -12.40 26.84
N GLU A 169 5.74 -12.82 26.60
CA GLU A 169 5.42 -14.22 26.33
C GLU A 169 6.10 -14.72 25.04
N ILE A 170 6.10 -13.88 24.01
CA ILE A 170 6.76 -14.19 22.74
C ILE A 170 8.28 -14.33 22.96
N ASP A 171 8.91 -13.39 23.66
CA ASP A 171 10.34 -13.40 23.92
C ASP A 171 10.80 -14.63 24.73
N ILE A 172 10.03 -15.03 25.76
CA ILE A 172 10.33 -16.21 26.56
C ILE A 172 10.31 -17.47 25.69
N VAL A 173 9.27 -17.65 24.87
CA VAL A 173 9.16 -18.80 23.97
C VAL A 173 10.24 -18.77 22.90
N GLU A 174 10.54 -17.59 22.34
CA GLU A 174 11.56 -17.42 21.32
C GLU A 174 12.95 -17.81 21.83
N ASN A 175 13.33 -17.32 22.99
CA ASN A 175 14.60 -17.66 23.64
C ASN A 175 14.74 -19.16 23.86
N TYR A 176 13.66 -19.81 24.31
CA TYR A 176 13.64 -21.26 24.51
C TYR A 176 13.78 -22.01 23.17
N VAL A 177 13.04 -21.63 22.16
CA VAL A 177 13.08 -22.24 20.83
C VAL A 177 14.48 -22.14 20.21
N ILE A 178 15.14 -20.98 20.36
CA ILE A 178 16.52 -20.77 19.91
C ILE A 178 17.49 -21.65 20.68
N ALA A 179 17.40 -21.63 22.03
CA ALA A 179 18.34 -22.36 22.89
C ALA A 179 18.31 -23.88 22.66
N LEU A 180 17.15 -24.42 22.32
CA LEU A 180 16.98 -25.88 22.14
C LEU A 180 16.89 -26.28 20.63
N GLY A 181 16.91 -25.34 19.73
CA GLY A 181 16.89 -25.60 18.28
C GLY A 181 15.57 -26.24 17.82
N ILE A 182 14.44 -25.83 18.37
CA ILE A 182 13.12 -26.40 18.05
C ILE A 182 12.71 -25.98 16.65
N ARG A 183 12.42 -26.96 15.78
CA ARG A 183 12.00 -26.74 14.40
C ARG A 183 11.01 -27.80 13.95
N GLY A 184 10.02 -27.39 13.17
CA GLY A 184 9.04 -28.27 12.55
C GLY A 184 7.83 -28.57 13.44
N TYR A 185 6.65 -28.67 12.80
CA TYR A 185 5.35 -28.80 13.44
C TYR A 185 5.30 -29.95 14.48
N LYS A 186 5.91 -31.10 14.20
CA LYS A 186 5.97 -32.23 15.15
C LYS A 186 6.63 -31.83 16.46
N LYS A 187 7.71 -31.05 16.42
CA LYS A 187 8.42 -30.59 17.63
C LYS A 187 7.60 -29.58 18.42
N TRP A 188 6.79 -28.80 17.75
CA TRP A 188 5.85 -27.90 18.41
C TRP A 188 4.73 -28.67 19.12
N GLN A 189 4.26 -29.78 18.57
CA GLN A 189 3.22 -30.62 19.17
C GLN A 189 3.73 -31.46 20.37
N GLU A 190 5.01 -31.77 20.45
CA GLU A 190 5.59 -32.51 21.57
C GLU A 190 5.56 -31.68 22.86
N LYS A 191 5.39 -32.33 24.02
CA LYS A 191 5.60 -31.66 25.30
C LYS A 191 7.09 -31.35 25.46
N TRP A 192 7.41 -30.11 25.74
CA TRP A 192 8.80 -29.72 25.99
C TRP A 192 9.18 -30.03 27.42
N ILE A 193 10.15 -30.94 27.61
CA ILE A 193 10.59 -31.45 28.90
C ILE A 193 12.04 -31.06 29.23
N ARG A 194 12.81 -30.67 28.20
CA ARG A 194 14.23 -30.32 28.36
C ARG A 194 14.34 -28.86 28.81
N ARG A 195 15.01 -28.64 29.95
CA ARG A 195 15.27 -27.26 30.40
C ARG A 195 16.49 -26.68 29.73
N ALA A 196 16.42 -25.38 29.37
CA ALA A 196 17.58 -24.61 28.97
C ALA A 196 18.52 -24.37 30.20
N ARG A 197 19.76 -23.98 29.92
CA ARG A 197 20.74 -23.77 31.02
C ARG A 197 20.28 -22.63 31.95
N GLY A 198 20.12 -22.92 33.21
CA GLY A 198 19.71 -21.95 34.24
C GLY A 198 18.20 -21.74 34.35
N MET A 199 17.39 -22.52 33.62
CA MET A 199 15.92 -22.42 33.66
C MET A 199 15.32 -23.21 34.81
N GLU A 200 14.35 -22.60 35.50
CA GLU A 200 13.56 -23.28 36.55
C GLU A 200 12.40 -24.08 35.92
N GLU A 201 11.84 -25.02 36.73
CA GLU A 201 10.74 -25.87 36.24
C GLU A 201 9.46 -25.08 36.01
N THR A 202 9.15 -24.12 36.85
CA THR A 202 8.00 -23.22 36.75
C THR A 202 8.04 -22.38 35.46
N GLU A 203 9.24 -21.98 35.05
CA GLU A 203 9.43 -21.25 33.79
C GLU A 203 9.16 -22.15 32.56
N LEU A 204 9.59 -23.41 32.62
CA LEU A 204 9.30 -24.39 31.56
C LEU A 204 7.80 -24.72 31.49
N GLU A 205 7.10 -24.76 32.61
CA GLU A 205 5.64 -24.92 32.64
C GLU A 205 4.96 -23.73 31.98
N ARG A 206 5.35 -22.51 32.29
CA ARG A 206 4.85 -21.29 31.64
C ARG A 206 5.07 -21.29 30.12
N ILE A 207 6.23 -21.72 29.67
CA ILE A 207 6.55 -21.83 28.24
C ILE A 207 5.65 -22.86 27.56
N ASN A 208 5.42 -24.01 28.17
CA ASN A 208 4.51 -25.01 27.62
C ASN A 208 3.06 -24.51 27.57
N ASP A 209 2.59 -23.75 28.56
CA ASP A 209 1.26 -23.14 28.56
C ASP A 209 1.10 -22.17 27.40
N ILE A 210 2.06 -21.27 27.20
CA ILE A 210 2.05 -20.32 26.08
C ILE A 210 2.04 -21.08 24.73
N LYS A 211 2.91 -22.09 24.60
CA LYS A 211 2.96 -22.94 23.41
C LYS A 211 1.63 -23.64 23.14
N GLU A 212 0.98 -24.21 24.17
CA GLU A 212 -0.30 -24.89 24.02
C GLU A 212 -1.40 -23.95 23.58
N ARG A 213 -1.49 -22.76 24.17
CA ARG A 213 -2.43 -21.71 23.72
C ARG A 213 -2.21 -21.34 22.27
N PHE A 214 -0.96 -21.18 21.85
CA PHE A 214 -0.61 -20.91 20.44
C PHE A 214 -1.04 -22.05 19.51
N LEU A 215 -0.77 -23.31 19.88
CA LEU A 215 -1.14 -24.46 19.06
C LEU A 215 -2.67 -24.60 18.92
N ILE A 216 -3.41 -24.44 20.04
CA ILE A 216 -4.89 -24.46 20.03
C ILE A 216 -5.45 -23.35 19.13
N GLN A 217 -4.83 -22.17 19.16
CA GLN A 217 -5.24 -21.05 18.31
C GLN A 217 -5.19 -21.42 16.82
N VAL A 218 -4.10 -22.05 16.37
CA VAL A 218 -3.84 -22.31 14.94
C VAL A 218 -4.21 -23.73 14.49
N GLU A 219 -4.70 -24.60 15.37
CA GLU A 219 -4.93 -26.02 15.10
C GLU A 219 -5.90 -26.23 13.92
N ASP A 220 -7.10 -25.65 13.99
CA ASP A 220 -8.17 -25.85 13.02
C ASP A 220 -7.73 -25.44 11.61
N VAL A 221 -7.14 -24.26 11.47
CA VAL A 221 -6.67 -23.75 10.19
C VAL A 221 -5.48 -24.55 9.68
N THR A 222 -4.55 -24.94 10.55
CA THR A 222 -3.39 -25.77 10.21
C THR A 222 -3.82 -27.14 9.70
N MET A 223 -4.83 -27.76 10.32
CA MET A 223 -5.37 -29.04 9.90
C MET A 223 -5.89 -29.00 8.46
N VAL A 224 -6.61 -27.94 8.08
CA VAL A 224 -7.09 -27.76 6.70
C VAL A 224 -5.94 -27.45 5.73
N LEU A 225 -5.04 -26.56 6.11
CA LEU A 225 -3.93 -26.14 5.26
C LEU A 225 -2.90 -27.25 4.99
N THR A 226 -2.79 -28.25 5.87
CA THR A 226 -1.88 -29.40 5.69
C THR A 226 -2.48 -30.55 4.88
N LYS A 227 -3.80 -30.58 4.64
CA LYS A 227 -4.42 -31.61 3.79
C LYS A 227 -3.78 -31.68 2.42
N ARG A 228 -3.56 -32.91 1.91
CA ARG A 228 -2.97 -33.14 0.59
C ARG A 228 -3.89 -32.70 -0.54
N ASN A 229 -5.18 -33.01 -0.42
CA ASN A 229 -6.22 -32.68 -1.41
C ASN A 229 -7.19 -31.69 -0.79
N LYS A 230 -6.90 -30.39 -0.89
CA LYS A 230 -7.75 -29.31 -0.44
C LYS A 230 -8.17 -28.44 -1.61
N THR A 231 -9.41 -27.97 -1.55
CA THR A 231 -9.95 -27.02 -2.52
C THR A 231 -9.69 -25.57 -2.06
N VAL A 232 -9.72 -24.64 -3.00
CA VAL A 232 -9.66 -23.20 -2.67
C VAL A 232 -10.78 -22.81 -1.72
N SER A 233 -11.99 -23.36 -1.92
CA SER A 233 -13.14 -23.09 -1.04
C SER A 233 -12.90 -23.52 0.40
N GLU A 234 -12.32 -24.73 0.63
CA GLU A 234 -11.99 -25.22 1.98
C GLU A 234 -10.94 -24.32 2.66
N VAL A 235 -9.92 -23.91 1.91
CA VAL A 235 -8.88 -23.01 2.43
C VAL A 235 -9.45 -21.64 2.79
N THR A 236 -10.25 -21.05 1.89
CA THR A 236 -10.88 -19.75 2.14
C THR A 236 -11.81 -19.79 3.33
N LYS A 237 -12.62 -20.87 3.46
CA LYS A 237 -13.52 -21.05 4.59
C LYS A 237 -12.74 -21.19 5.90
N ALA A 238 -11.69 -22.03 5.93
CA ALA A 238 -10.89 -22.23 7.12
C ALA A 238 -10.19 -20.93 7.58
N LEU A 239 -9.69 -20.13 6.63
CA LEU A 239 -9.13 -18.81 6.94
C LEU A 239 -10.21 -17.86 7.48
N TYR A 240 -11.37 -17.80 6.87
CA TYR A 240 -12.48 -16.97 7.33
C TYR A 240 -12.91 -17.35 8.75
N ASP A 241 -13.17 -18.65 9.00
CA ASP A 241 -13.58 -19.16 10.29
C ASP A 241 -12.52 -18.86 11.36
N PHE A 242 -11.23 -18.96 11.01
CA PHE A 242 -10.11 -18.60 11.88
C PHE A 242 -10.08 -17.11 12.21
N LEU A 243 -10.22 -16.23 11.22
CA LEU A 243 -10.24 -14.77 11.43
C LEU A 243 -11.41 -14.34 12.31
N VAL A 244 -12.58 -14.98 12.14
CA VAL A 244 -13.76 -14.73 12.97
C VAL A 244 -13.54 -15.23 14.41
N LYS A 245 -13.02 -16.46 14.60
CA LYS A 245 -12.71 -17.06 15.91
C LYS A 245 -11.75 -16.16 16.71
N GLU A 246 -10.75 -15.59 16.06
CA GLU A 246 -9.75 -14.72 16.67
C GLU A 246 -10.19 -13.25 16.81
N GLU A 247 -11.45 -12.94 16.48
CA GLU A 247 -12.02 -11.58 16.54
C GLU A 247 -11.15 -10.52 15.82
N LEU A 248 -10.50 -10.89 14.69
CA LEU A 248 -9.55 -10.02 14.00
C LEU A 248 -10.18 -8.71 13.56
N GLN A 249 -11.45 -8.77 13.17
CA GLN A 249 -12.25 -7.60 12.81
C GLN A 249 -12.24 -6.55 13.92
N LYS A 250 -12.47 -6.99 15.16
CA LYS A 250 -12.48 -6.10 16.32
C LYS A 250 -11.09 -5.53 16.61
N LYS A 251 -10.06 -6.38 16.59
CA LYS A 251 -8.68 -5.96 16.79
C LYS A 251 -8.23 -4.91 15.75
N VAL A 252 -8.54 -5.13 14.47
CA VAL A 252 -8.24 -4.18 13.38
C VAL A 252 -8.97 -2.85 13.59
N LYS A 253 -10.24 -2.90 14.03
CA LYS A 253 -11.01 -1.69 14.34
C LYS A 253 -10.46 -0.91 15.54
N GLU A 254 -9.95 -1.60 16.55
CA GLU A 254 -9.26 -0.98 17.67
C GLU A 254 -7.98 -0.24 17.23
N TYR A 255 -7.21 -0.81 16.28
CA TYR A 255 -6.06 -0.12 15.68
C TYR A 255 -6.46 1.12 14.89
N GLU A 256 -7.52 1.03 14.06
CA GLU A 256 -8.05 2.19 13.32
C GLU A 256 -8.40 3.35 14.27
N ILE A 257 -9.16 3.05 15.34
CA ILE A 257 -9.56 4.06 16.34
C ILE A 257 -8.33 4.65 17.05
N ARG A 258 -7.36 3.81 17.40
CA ARG A 258 -6.13 4.27 18.07
C ARG A 258 -5.36 5.22 17.17
N PHE A 259 -5.10 4.86 15.91
CA PHE A 259 -4.39 5.72 14.97
C PHE A 259 -5.14 7.03 14.67
N GLY A 260 -6.49 6.99 14.63
CA GLY A 260 -7.30 8.20 14.53
C GLY A 260 -7.12 9.15 15.73
N ASN A 261 -7.10 8.60 16.95
CA ASN A 261 -6.87 9.37 18.17
C ASN A 261 -5.43 9.96 18.25
N ASP A 262 -4.45 9.21 17.73
CA ASP A 262 -3.04 9.63 17.69
C ASP A 262 -2.77 10.63 16.56
N GLY A 263 -3.76 10.92 15.69
CA GLY A 263 -3.63 11.83 14.57
C GLY A 263 -2.94 11.23 13.33
N GLU A 264 -2.72 9.93 13.31
CA GLU A 264 -2.07 9.17 12.24
C GLU A 264 -3.08 8.84 11.11
N LEU A 265 -3.63 9.87 10.47
CA LEU A 265 -4.71 9.77 9.49
C LEU A 265 -4.46 8.78 8.33
N ALA A 266 -3.19 8.59 7.95
CA ALA A 266 -2.84 7.65 6.88
C ALA A 266 -3.02 6.21 7.33
N LEU A 267 -2.62 5.87 8.56
CA LEU A 267 -2.80 4.55 9.16
C LEU A 267 -4.26 4.28 9.49
N GLU A 268 -4.98 5.27 10.05
CA GLU A 268 -6.42 5.19 10.27
C GLU A 268 -7.16 4.76 9.00
N LYS A 269 -6.92 5.45 7.88
CA LYS A 269 -7.52 5.12 6.59
C LYS A 269 -7.10 3.74 6.07
N GLU A 270 -5.83 3.36 6.27
CA GLU A 270 -5.32 2.07 5.85
C GLU A 270 -6.04 0.93 6.59
N TYR A 271 -6.13 1.02 7.92
CA TYR A 271 -6.83 0.02 8.74
C TYR A 271 -8.35 0.01 8.47
N GLY A 272 -8.96 1.15 8.19
CA GLY A 272 -10.36 1.24 7.76
C GLY A 272 -10.66 0.61 6.40
N GLN A 273 -9.66 0.45 5.53
CA GLN A 273 -9.81 -0.21 4.22
C GLN A 273 -9.54 -1.71 4.25
N VAL A 274 -8.75 -2.17 5.20
CA VAL A 274 -8.40 -3.61 5.34
C VAL A 274 -9.54 -4.39 6.00
N TYR A 275 -10.40 -3.71 6.72
CA TYR A 275 -11.62 -4.22 7.31
C TYR A 275 -12.76 -4.24 6.29
#